data_b22a90f65f8bacfff75f092bdcf6e591
#
_entry.id   b22a90f65f8bacfff75f092bdcf6e591
#
_cell.length_a   1.000
_cell.length_b   1.000
_cell.length_c   1.000
_cell.angle_alpha   90.00
_cell.angle_beta   90.00
_cell.angle_gamma   90.00
#
_symmetry.space_group_name_H-M   'P 1'
#
loop_
_entity.id
_entity.type
_entity.pdbx_description
1 polymer ?
#
loop_
_entity_poly.entity_id
_entity_poly.type
_entity_poly.pdbx_seq_one_letter_code
_entity_poly.pdbx_strand_id
1 'polypeptide(L)'
;MQDIRNIAVIAHVDHGKTTLVDKMMLAGKLFRDGQDNSGEVLDSNDLERERGITILSKNVSINWKGTKINILDTPGHSDFGGEVERVLNMADGCLLLVDAFEGPMPQTRFVLQKALQLGLKPIVVVNKVDKPNCRPEEVYEMVFDLMCDLDATEDQLDFPVVYGSAKNGWMGEDYNKPTDNIDYLLDKIIEVIPAPKQLEGTPQLLITSLDYSSYTGRIAVGRVHRGTLKDGMNVTICHRDGTQEKTKIKELHTFEGMGHKKTDHVDSGDICAVIGLEKFEIGDTICDYENPEPLPPIAVDEPTMSMLFTINDSPFFGKEGKFCTSRHIQERLNKELEKNLALRVQPYEDTTDKWIVSGRGVLHLSVLIETMRREGYELQVGQPQVIYKEIDGVKCEPVEELTINVPEEFASKMIDMVTRRKGDMTSMLNMGERVDIEFDIPSRGIIGLRTNVLTASQGEAIMAHRFKEYQPYKGEISRRSNGSMIALETGTAFAYAIDKLQDRGKFFIDPGEEVYGGEVVGEHVHDNDLVVNVTKAKQLTNVRASGSDDKARVIPKTVMSLEECLEYIREDEYVEVTPKSMRMRKIELDHLKRKRSNKD
;
A
#
# COMPACT_ATOMS: atom_id res chain seq x y z
N MET A 1 -20.05 23.47 -23.87
CA MET A 1 -19.14 22.48 -23.24
C MET A 1 -18.87 22.90 -21.82
N GLN A 2 -18.83 21.96 -20.88
CA GLN A 2 -18.46 22.23 -19.49
C GLN A 2 -16.94 22.44 -19.41
N ASP A 3 -16.48 23.48 -18.72
CA ASP A 3 -15.06 23.65 -18.42
C ASP A 3 -14.64 22.64 -17.37
N ILE A 4 -13.50 21.95 -17.56
CA ILE A 4 -13.05 20.81 -16.75
C ILE A 4 -11.61 21.03 -16.32
N ARG A 5 -11.28 20.58 -15.10
CA ARG A 5 -9.90 20.43 -14.59
C ARG A 5 -9.75 19.05 -13.97
N ASN A 6 -8.75 18.30 -14.38
CA ASN A 6 -8.41 17.00 -13.82
C ASN A 6 -7.13 17.13 -12.99
N ILE A 7 -7.24 16.95 -11.67
CA ILE A 7 -6.12 17.12 -10.75
C ILE A 7 -5.86 15.85 -9.95
N ALA A 8 -4.59 15.49 -9.81
CA ALA A 8 -4.15 14.44 -8.89
C ALA A 8 -3.64 15.06 -7.59
N VAL A 9 -4.01 14.49 -6.44
CA VAL A 9 -3.53 14.97 -5.14
C VAL A 9 -2.40 14.07 -4.64
N ILE A 10 -1.21 14.64 -4.54
CA ILE A 10 0.03 13.98 -4.10
C ILE A 10 0.37 14.48 -2.71
N ALA A 11 0.53 13.57 -1.75
CA ALA A 11 0.91 13.91 -0.39
C ALA A 11 1.63 12.75 0.30
N HIS A 12 2.47 13.08 1.26
CA HIS A 12 2.93 12.08 2.23
C HIS A 12 1.80 11.71 3.21
N VAL A 13 1.97 10.55 3.86
CA VAL A 13 1.10 10.13 4.97
C VAL A 13 1.08 11.24 6.04
N ASP A 14 -0.07 11.49 6.63
CA ASP A 14 -0.30 12.52 7.63
C ASP A 14 -0.09 13.99 7.19
N HIS A 15 0.26 14.32 5.95
CA HIS A 15 0.32 15.69 5.47
C HIS A 15 -1.05 16.39 5.33
N GLY A 16 -2.15 15.63 5.50
CA GLY A 16 -3.51 16.15 5.55
C GLY A 16 -4.26 16.08 4.22
N LYS A 17 -3.90 15.12 3.36
CA LYS A 17 -4.54 14.88 2.04
C LYS A 17 -6.05 14.70 2.17
N THR A 18 -6.49 13.72 2.94
CA THR A 18 -7.92 13.40 3.17
C THR A 18 -8.67 14.61 3.69
N THR A 19 -8.10 15.30 4.70
CA THR A 19 -8.69 16.52 5.28
C THR A 19 -8.86 17.63 4.24
N LEU A 20 -7.87 17.83 3.35
CA LEU A 20 -7.93 18.85 2.30
C LEU A 20 -9.03 18.51 1.29
N VAL A 21 -9.06 17.27 0.80
CA VAL A 21 -10.07 16.85 -0.21
C VAL A 21 -11.48 16.90 0.39
N ASP A 22 -11.68 16.53 1.65
CA ASP A 22 -12.96 16.69 2.35
C ASP A 22 -13.40 18.17 2.40
N LYS A 23 -12.47 19.10 2.66
CA LYS A 23 -12.76 20.54 2.62
C LYS A 23 -13.11 21.03 1.21
N MET A 24 -12.43 20.51 0.18
CA MET A 24 -12.75 20.83 -1.22
C MET A 24 -14.16 20.34 -1.59
N MET A 25 -14.57 19.16 -1.13
CA MET A 25 -15.93 18.63 -1.32
C MET A 25 -16.98 19.49 -0.61
N LEU A 26 -16.69 19.96 0.59
CA LEU A 26 -17.58 20.87 1.34
C LEU A 26 -17.76 22.20 0.60
N ALA A 27 -16.67 22.80 0.11
CA ALA A 27 -16.71 24.03 -0.67
C ALA A 27 -17.49 23.89 -1.98
N GLY A 28 -17.43 22.70 -2.61
CA GLY A 28 -18.23 22.35 -3.79
C GLY A 28 -19.72 22.13 -3.52
N LYS A 29 -20.22 22.33 -2.29
CA LYS A 29 -21.61 22.16 -1.86
C LYS A 29 -22.21 20.78 -2.16
N LEU A 30 -21.42 19.73 -2.06
CA LEU A 30 -21.86 18.35 -2.30
C LEU A 30 -22.69 17.76 -1.14
N PHE A 31 -22.56 18.34 0.05
CA PHE A 31 -23.32 17.93 1.22
C PHE A 31 -24.51 18.86 1.48
N ARG A 32 -25.65 18.28 1.84
CA ARG A 32 -26.82 19.08 2.27
C ARG A 32 -26.56 19.64 3.67
N ASP A 33 -26.96 20.89 3.89
CA ASP A 33 -26.92 21.52 5.20
C ASP A 33 -27.62 20.61 6.25
N GLY A 34 -26.86 20.19 7.27
CA GLY A 34 -27.37 19.36 8.37
C GLY A 34 -26.95 17.89 8.40
N GLN A 35 -26.14 17.40 7.48
CA GLN A 35 -25.44 16.12 7.69
C GLN A 35 -24.19 16.37 8.54
N ASP A 36 -24.24 15.87 9.79
CA ASP A 36 -23.08 15.81 10.69
C ASP A 36 -22.03 14.85 10.12
N ASN A 37 -21.11 15.38 9.31
CA ASN A 37 -19.97 14.65 8.81
C ASN A 37 -18.77 14.89 9.75
N SER A 38 -18.81 14.29 10.92
CA SER A 38 -17.69 14.28 11.88
C SER A 38 -16.62 13.22 11.58
N GLY A 39 -16.65 12.57 10.40
CA GLY A 39 -15.70 11.55 9.97
C GLY A 39 -15.06 11.87 8.62
N GLU A 40 -13.83 11.41 8.41
CA GLU A 40 -13.14 11.43 7.12
C GLU A 40 -13.94 10.63 6.09
N VAL A 41 -14.54 11.36 5.14
CA VAL A 41 -15.51 10.79 4.19
C VAL A 41 -14.79 9.99 3.11
N LEU A 42 -13.57 10.38 2.76
CA LEU A 42 -12.77 9.71 1.74
C LEU A 42 -12.24 8.34 2.20
N ASP A 43 -11.74 8.22 3.42
CA ASP A 43 -11.17 6.98 3.92
C ASP A 43 -12.27 6.04 4.44
N SER A 44 -13.06 5.51 3.50
CA SER A 44 -14.16 4.59 3.79
C SER A 44 -13.71 3.17 4.12
N ASN A 45 -12.44 2.82 3.84
CA ASN A 45 -11.86 1.51 4.11
C ASN A 45 -11.21 1.51 5.50
N ASP A 46 -11.61 0.56 6.36
CA ASP A 46 -11.07 0.43 7.72
C ASP A 46 -9.53 0.23 7.72
N LEU A 47 -8.98 -0.46 6.71
CA LEU A 47 -7.53 -0.64 6.57
C LEU A 47 -6.79 0.67 6.26
N GLU A 48 -7.37 1.54 5.45
CA GLU A 48 -6.79 2.86 5.15
C GLU A 48 -6.75 3.72 6.42
N ARG A 49 -7.85 3.74 7.19
CA ARG A 49 -7.91 4.47 8.47
C ARG A 49 -6.94 3.95 9.52
N GLU A 50 -6.85 2.63 9.69
CA GLU A 50 -5.96 2.01 10.67
C GLU A 50 -4.49 2.24 10.34
N ARG A 51 -4.13 2.28 9.07
CA ARG A 51 -2.76 2.43 8.59
C ARG A 51 -2.37 3.87 8.29
N GLY A 52 -3.36 4.78 8.21
CA GLY A 52 -3.16 6.18 7.82
C GLY A 52 -2.67 6.36 6.38
N ILE A 53 -2.90 5.38 5.48
CA ILE A 53 -2.44 5.42 4.10
C ILE A 53 -3.60 5.21 3.12
N THR A 54 -3.57 5.91 1.99
CA THR A 54 -4.46 5.61 0.86
C THR A 54 -3.96 4.36 0.14
N ILE A 55 -4.80 3.36 0.00
CA ILE A 55 -4.52 2.09 -0.68
C ILE A 55 -5.13 2.08 -2.07
N LEU A 56 -6.40 2.49 -2.17
CA LEU A 56 -7.16 2.55 -3.41
C LEU A 56 -7.39 4.00 -3.84
N SER A 57 -7.14 4.26 -5.11
CA SER A 57 -7.46 5.56 -5.71
C SER A 57 -8.98 5.80 -5.73
N LYS A 58 -9.38 7.04 -5.48
CA LYS A 58 -10.78 7.46 -5.52
C LYS A 58 -10.93 8.67 -6.44
N ASN A 59 -12.04 8.69 -7.15
CA ASN A 59 -12.39 9.81 -8.02
C ASN A 59 -13.53 10.61 -7.38
N VAL A 60 -13.30 11.89 -7.21
CA VAL A 60 -14.29 12.84 -6.68
C VAL A 60 -14.46 13.97 -7.69
N SER A 61 -15.66 14.48 -7.87
CA SER A 61 -15.91 15.61 -8.76
C SER A 61 -16.70 16.69 -8.05
N ILE A 62 -16.21 17.92 -8.11
CA ILE A 62 -16.88 19.10 -7.55
C ILE A 62 -17.15 20.10 -8.68
N ASN A 63 -18.11 21.00 -8.47
CA ASN A 63 -18.37 22.13 -9.35
C ASN A 63 -18.00 23.43 -8.64
N TRP A 64 -17.07 24.19 -9.22
CA TRP A 64 -16.64 25.47 -8.68
C TRP A 64 -16.76 26.57 -9.74
N LYS A 65 -17.58 27.57 -9.48
CA LYS A 65 -17.83 28.71 -10.38
C LYS A 65 -18.15 28.30 -11.84
N GLY A 66 -18.80 27.15 -12.03
CA GLY A 66 -19.18 26.62 -13.35
C GLY A 66 -18.16 25.69 -13.98
N THR A 67 -16.95 25.58 -13.43
CA THR A 67 -15.92 24.63 -13.84
C THR A 67 -16.05 23.33 -13.04
N LYS A 68 -16.02 22.18 -13.71
CA LYS A 68 -15.97 20.87 -13.10
C LYS A 68 -14.52 20.53 -12.74
N ILE A 69 -14.25 20.25 -11.47
CA ILE A 69 -12.93 19.82 -11.00
C ILE A 69 -13.03 18.35 -10.60
N ASN A 70 -12.37 17.49 -11.37
CA ASN A 70 -12.19 16.09 -11.03
C ASN A 70 -10.94 15.97 -10.16
N ILE A 71 -11.11 15.42 -8.96
CA ILE A 71 -10.06 15.22 -7.96
C ILE A 71 -9.76 13.74 -7.92
N LEU A 72 -8.52 13.39 -8.24
CA LEU A 72 -8.01 12.02 -8.27
C LEU A 72 -7.15 11.82 -7.03
N ASP A 73 -7.64 11.01 -6.10
CA ASP A 73 -6.89 10.66 -4.90
C ASP A 73 -5.86 9.58 -5.23
N THR A 74 -4.57 9.84 -4.95
CA THR A 74 -3.47 8.93 -5.28
C THR A 74 -2.88 8.27 -4.05
N PRO A 75 -2.57 6.95 -4.10
CA PRO A 75 -1.77 6.31 -3.08
C PRO A 75 -0.38 6.96 -2.96
N GLY A 76 0.12 7.08 -1.74
CA GLY A 76 1.45 7.66 -1.49
C GLY A 76 2.60 6.63 -1.46
N HIS A 77 2.30 5.34 -1.31
CA HIS A 77 3.30 4.30 -1.10
C HIS A 77 3.74 3.65 -2.43
N SER A 78 5.05 3.41 -2.58
CA SER A 78 5.66 2.81 -3.79
C SER A 78 5.11 1.43 -4.16
N ASP A 79 4.68 0.63 -3.18
CA ASP A 79 4.08 -0.69 -3.40
C ASP A 79 2.77 -0.61 -4.22
N PHE A 80 2.13 0.56 -4.24
CA PHE A 80 0.94 0.84 -5.05
C PHE A 80 1.24 1.66 -6.31
N GLY A 81 2.49 1.69 -6.77
CA GLY A 81 2.93 2.47 -7.93
C GLY A 81 2.13 2.21 -9.20
N GLY A 82 1.62 0.98 -9.42
CA GLY A 82 0.72 0.69 -10.54
C GLY A 82 -0.61 1.44 -10.48
N GLU A 83 -1.15 1.68 -9.27
CA GLU A 83 -2.32 2.53 -9.08
C GLU A 83 -1.97 3.99 -9.39
N VAL A 84 -0.84 4.46 -8.86
CA VAL A 84 -0.36 5.84 -9.08
C VAL A 84 -0.22 6.16 -10.56
N GLU A 85 0.47 5.32 -11.34
CA GLU A 85 0.68 5.54 -12.77
C GLU A 85 -0.63 5.62 -13.55
N ARG A 86 -1.61 4.76 -13.22
CA ARG A 86 -2.93 4.77 -13.86
C ARG A 86 -3.71 6.04 -13.57
N VAL A 87 -3.71 6.47 -12.31
CA VAL A 87 -4.44 7.66 -11.88
C VAL A 87 -3.83 8.92 -12.46
N LEU A 88 -2.51 9.05 -12.43
CA LEU A 88 -1.81 10.21 -12.99
C LEU A 88 -2.05 10.38 -14.49
N ASN A 89 -2.25 9.30 -15.23
CA ASN A 89 -2.60 9.37 -16.66
C ASN A 89 -3.97 10.02 -16.95
N MET A 90 -4.84 10.13 -15.94
CA MET A 90 -6.12 10.83 -16.08
C MET A 90 -6.05 12.32 -15.73
N ALA A 91 -4.96 12.77 -15.11
CA ALA A 91 -4.79 14.15 -14.65
C ALA A 91 -4.18 15.08 -15.72
N ASP A 92 -4.41 16.38 -15.57
CA ASP A 92 -3.77 17.46 -16.33
C ASP A 92 -2.83 18.30 -15.45
N GLY A 93 -2.96 18.18 -14.14
CA GLY A 93 -2.08 18.78 -13.15
C GLY A 93 -2.12 18.06 -11.82
N CYS A 94 -1.27 18.48 -10.89
CA CYS A 94 -1.21 17.88 -9.57
C CYS A 94 -1.14 18.91 -8.44
N LEU A 95 -1.74 18.59 -7.30
CA LEU A 95 -1.55 19.29 -6.03
C LEU A 95 -0.51 18.55 -5.23
N LEU A 96 0.64 19.15 -5.00
CA LEU A 96 1.66 18.64 -4.10
C LEU A 96 1.42 19.21 -2.70
N LEU A 97 0.88 18.38 -1.80
CA LEU A 97 0.60 18.78 -0.41
C LEU A 97 1.78 18.43 0.48
N VAL A 98 2.32 19.45 1.15
CA VAL A 98 3.50 19.34 2.01
C VAL A 98 3.19 19.93 3.40
N ASP A 99 3.63 19.26 4.47
CA ASP A 99 3.55 19.79 5.84
C ASP A 99 4.53 20.94 6.02
N ALA A 100 4.08 22.07 6.55
CA ALA A 100 4.88 23.29 6.76
C ALA A 100 6.05 23.12 7.76
N PHE A 101 6.08 22.02 8.53
CA PHE A 101 7.15 21.69 9.47
C PHE A 101 8.08 20.62 8.91
N GLU A 102 7.52 19.52 8.38
CA GLU A 102 8.29 18.36 7.94
C GLU A 102 8.95 18.59 6.57
N GLY A 103 8.29 19.34 5.68
CA GLY A 103 8.75 19.52 4.31
C GLY A 103 8.41 18.33 3.39
N PRO A 104 8.99 18.26 2.18
CA PRO A 104 8.77 17.14 1.26
C PRO A 104 9.46 15.86 1.79
N MET A 105 8.68 14.78 1.89
CA MET A 105 9.13 13.50 2.42
C MET A 105 9.53 12.52 1.30
N PRO A 106 10.41 11.53 1.58
CA PRO A 106 10.93 10.62 0.57
C PRO A 106 9.86 9.87 -0.25
N GLN A 107 8.73 9.49 0.37
CA GLN A 107 7.64 8.80 -0.34
C GLN A 107 6.99 9.69 -1.41
N THR A 108 6.92 10.99 -1.17
CA THR A 108 6.36 11.97 -2.11
C THR A 108 7.20 12.07 -3.39
N ARG A 109 8.51 11.85 -3.28
CA ARG A 109 9.47 11.93 -4.40
C ARG A 109 9.08 11.02 -5.55
N PHE A 110 8.69 9.76 -5.27
CA PHE A 110 8.29 8.81 -6.32
C PHE A 110 7.06 9.27 -7.10
N VAL A 111 5.98 9.64 -6.40
CA VAL A 111 4.73 10.04 -7.04
C VAL A 111 4.91 11.34 -7.81
N LEU A 112 5.65 12.30 -7.22
CA LEU A 112 5.97 13.57 -7.86
C LEU A 112 6.81 13.36 -9.12
N GLN A 113 7.83 12.51 -9.09
CA GLN A 113 8.65 12.19 -10.26
C GLN A 113 7.80 11.66 -11.41
N LYS A 114 6.88 10.74 -11.14
CA LYS A 114 5.96 10.22 -12.17
C LYS A 114 5.03 11.31 -12.71
N ALA A 115 4.51 12.18 -11.86
CA ALA A 115 3.68 13.31 -12.27
C ALA A 115 4.44 14.29 -13.20
N LEU A 116 5.69 14.62 -12.84
CA LEU A 116 6.55 15.50 -13.65
C LEU A 116 6.90 14.87 -15.01
N GLN A 117 7.23 13.57 -15.04
CA GLN A 117 7.50 12.82 -16.27
C GLN A 117 6.30 12.79 -17.24
N LEU A 118 5.07 12.76 -16.70
CA LEU A 118 3.84 12.85 -17.47
C LEU A 118 3.51 14.28 -17.91
N GLY A 119 4.33 15.26 -17.55
CA GLY A 119 4.14 16.67 -17.91
C GLY A 119 3.01 17.36 -17.15
N LEU A 120 2.61 16.84 -15.99
CA LEU A 120 1.58 17.45 -15.16
C LEU A 120 2.06 18.78 -14.59
N LYS A 121 1.17 19.79 -14.58
CA LYS A 121 1.47 21.10 -13.99
C LYS A 121 1.26 21.06 -12.47
N PRO A 122 2.28 21.35 -11.64
CA PRO A 122 2.16 21.28 -10.19
C PRO A 122 1.62 22.58 -9.58
N ILE A 123 0.83 22.45 -8.52
CA ILE A 123 0.53 23.49 -7.54
C ILE A 123 1.01 22.96 -6.19
N VAL A 124 1.83 23.72 -5.49
CA VAL A 124 2.33 23.33 -4.16
C VAL A 124 1.41 23.89 -3.08
N VAL A 125 0.97 23.04 -2.17
CA VAL A 125 0.12 23.42 -1.03
C VAL A 125 0.90 23.16 0.25
N VAL A 126 1.37 24.21 0.90
CA VAL A 126 2.07 24.16 2.19
C VAL A 126 1.01 24.20 3.29
N ASN A 127 0.72 23.02 3.84
CA ASN A 127 -0.35 22.79 4.81
C ASN A 127 0.18 22.83 6.26
N LYS A 128 -0.72 22.99 7.23
CA LYS A 128 -0.45 23.00 8.65
C LYS A 128 0.41 24.20 9.11
N VAL A 129 0.29 25.33 8.45
CA VAL A 129 0.95 26.59 8.87
C VAL A 129 0.45 27.12 10.21
N ASP A 130 -0.60 26.52 10.79
CA ASP A 130 -1.09 26.78 12.13
C ASP A 130 -0.24 26.14 13.24
N LYS A 131 0.71 25.28 12.91
CA LYS A 131 1.64 24.71 13.87
C LYS A 131 2.66 25.76 14.34
N PRO A 132 3.01 25.81 15.65
CA PRO A 132 3.89 26.84 16.22
C PRO A 132 5.33 26.82 15.68
N ASN A 133 5.78 25.69 15.15
CA ASN A 133 7.14 25.50 14.65
C ASN A 133 7.17 25.36 13.11
N CYS A 134 6.15 25.88 12.41
CA CYS A 134 6.14 25.85 10.95
C CYS A 134 7.25 26.73 10.36
N ARG A 135 7.79 26.30 9.20
CA ARG A 135 8.85 26.97 8.45
C ARG A 135 8.52 27.04 6.96
N PRO A 136 7.46 27.74 6.58
CA PRO A 136 6.92 27.67 5.23
C PRO A 136 7.89 28.11 4.12
N GLU A 137 8.77 29.09 4.40
CA GLU A 137 9.78 29.58 3.46
C GLU A 137 10.86 28.54 3.17
N GLU A 138 11.37 27.87 4.22
CA GLU A 138 12.36 26.79 4.07
C GLU A 138 11.74 25.59 3.32
N VAL A 139 10.46 25.27 3.62
CA VAL A 139 9.74 24.18 2.93
C VAL A 139 9.56 24.51 1.46
N TYR A 140 9.33 25.77 1.10
CA TYR A 140 9.30 26.19 -0.30
C TYR A 140 10.64 25.90 -1.01
N GLU A 141 11.76 26.30 -0.39
CA GLU A 141 13.10 26.03 -0.94
C GLU A 141 13.36 24.54 -1.09
N MET A 142 13.02 23.72 -0.07
CA MET A 142 13.14 22.28 -0.13
C MET A 142 12.32 21.64 -1.27
N VAL A 143 11.12 22.14 -1.52
CA VAL A 143 10.28 21.67 -2.64
C VAL A 143 10.89 22.07 -3.97
N PHE A 144 11.41 23.29 -4.08
CA PHE A 144 12.06 23.78 -5.29
C PHE A 144 13.30 22.92 -5.63
N ASP A 145 14.15 22.65 -4.63
CA ASP A 145 15.32 21.79 -4.78
C ASP A 145 14.92 20.38 -5.20
N LEU A 146 13.87 19.81 -4.58
CA LEU A 146 13.32 18.51 -4.95
C LEU A 146 12.84 18.49 -6.41
N MET A 147 12.18 19.56 -6.87
CA MET A 147 11.72 19.65 -8.27
C MET A 147 12.91 19.67 -9.24
N CYS A 148 13.98 20.40 -8.89
CA CYS A 148 15.22 20.44 -9.67
C CYS A 148 15.89 19.05 -9.72
N ASP A 149 15.98 18.34 -8.60
CA ASP A 149 16.53 16.98 -8.50
C ASP A 149 15.74 15.95 -9.32
N LEU A 150 14.48 16.22 -9.57
CA LEU A 150 13.59 15.36 -10.36
C LEU A 150 13.51 15.77 -11.85
N ASP A 151 14.43 16.61 -12.31
CA ASP A 151 14.50 17.11 -13.70
C ASP A 151 13.20 17.80 -14.17
N ALA A 152 12.56 18.57 -13.29
CA ALA A 152 11.37 19.34 -13.64
C ALA A 152 11.70 20.35 -14.75
N THR A 153 10.76 20.55 -15.68
CA THR A 153 10.88 21.54 -16.76
C THR A 153 10.74 22.97 -16.23
N GLU A 154 11.21 23.97 -16.97
CA GLU A 154 11.05 25.39 -16.60
C GLU A 154 9.59 25.75 -16.28
N ASP A 155 8.63 25.25 -17.09
CA ASP A 155 7.19 25.43 -16.86
C ASP A 155 6.69 24.78 -15.56
N GLN A 156 7.34 23.71 -15.11
CA GLN A 156 6.99 23.03 -13.87
C GLN A 156 7.67 23.66 -12.66
N LEU A 157 8.84 24.28 -12.84
CA LEU A 157 9.53 25.05 -11.79
C LEU A 157 8.86 26.39 -11.50
N ASP A 158 8.08 26.93 -12.43
CA ASP A 158 7.23 28.11 -12.21
C ASP A 158 5.88 27.69 -11.57
N PHE A 159 5.95 27.04 -10.42
CA PHE A 159 4.77 26.55 -9.71
C PHE A 159 4.26 27.58 -8.69
N PRO A 160 2.95 27.81 -8.62
CA PRO A 160 2.36 28.61 -7.57
C PRO A 160 2.35 27.87 -6.23
N VAL A 161 2.47 28.62 -5.14
CA VAL A 161 2.37 28.10 -3.78
C VAL A 161 1.11 28.64 -3.11
N VAL A 162 0.40 27.76 -2.43
CA VAL A 162 -0.76 28.07 -1.60
C VAL A 162 -0.45 27.65 -0.16
N TYR A 163 -0.69 28.53 0.77
CA TYR A 163 -0.43 28.29 2.20
C TYR A 163 -1.74 28.16 2.96
N GLY A 164 -1.77 27.28 3.97
CA GLY A 164 -2.98 27.21 4.81
C GLY A 164 -3.00 26.10 5.83
N SER A 165 -4.18 25.92 6.39
CA SER A 165 -4.51 24.83 7.32
C SER A 165 -5.79 24.14 6.85
N ALA A 166 -5.65 22.94 6.28
CA ALA A 166 -6.78 22.13 5.89
C ALA A 166 -7.70 21.81 7.10
N LYS A 167 -7.10 21.58 8.28
CA LYS A 167 -7.84 21.34 9.52
C LYS A 167 -8.73 22.53 9.87
N ASN A 168 -8.21 23.74 9.79
CA ASN A 168 -8.93 24.97 10.11
C ASN A 168 -9.80 25.45 8.94
N GLY A 169 -9.65 24.84 7.74
CA GLY A 169 -10.50 25.08 6.58
C GLY A 169 -10.19 26.37 5.83
N TRP A 170 -8.94 26.81 5.80
CA TRP A 170 -8.53 28.00 5.05
C TRP A 170 -7.27 27.78 4.20
N MET A 171 -7.20 28.47 3.06
CA MET A 171 -6.07 28.49 2.14
C MET A 171 -5.91 29.91 1.55
N GLY A 172 -4.66 30.38 1.38
CA GLY A 172 -4.38 31.72 0.89
C GLY A 172 -2.99 31.85 0.27
N GLU A 173 -2.68 33.04 -0.20
CA GLU A 173 -1.39 33.38 -0.81
C GLU A 173 -0.30 33.63 0.24
N ASP A 174 -0.68 34.13 1.43
CA ASP A 174 0.23 34.55 2.50
C ASP A 174 -0.11 33.77 3.77
N TYR A 175 0.85 33.01 4.30
CA TYR A 175 0.65 32.20 5.51
C TYR A 175 0.45 33.06 6.78
N ASN A 176 0.82 34.35 6.73
CA ASN A 176 0.59 35.31 7.83
C ASN A 176 -0.80 35.93 7.81
N LYS A 177 -1.59 35.70 6.74
CA LYS A 177 -2.93 36.25 6.55
C LYS A 177 -3.96 35.16 6.32
N PRO A 178 -4.41 34.47 7.41
CA PRO A 178 -5.44 33.46 7.29
C PRO A 178 -6.70 34.00 6.60
N THR A 179 -7.27 33.21 5.71
CA THR A 179 -8.56 33.46 5.06
C THR A 179 -9.68 32.71 5.79
N ASP A 180 -10.94 32.96 5.44
CA ASP A 180 -12.08 32.30 6.08
C ASP A 180 -12.43 30.94 5.45
N ASN A 181 -11.85 30.63 4.26
CA ASN A 181 -12.21 29.45 3.48
C ASN A 181 -11.06 28.98 2.57
N ILE A 182 -11.32 27.97 1.74
CA ILE A 182 -10.35 27.41 0.79
C ILE A 182 -10.54 27.91 -0.65
N ASP A 183 -11.37 28.92 -0.86
CA ASP A 183 -11.75 29.43 -2.19
C ASP A 183 -10.52 29.81 -3.03
N TYR A 184 -9.49 30.38 -2.38
CA TYR A 184 -8.24 30.75 -3.04
C TYR A 184 -7.57 29.54 -3.73
N LEU A 185 -7.54 28.37 -3.09
CA LEU A 185 -6.99 27.17 -3.70
C LEU A 185 -7.80 26.72 -4.92
N LEU A 186 -9.15 26.73 -4.80
CA LEU A 186 -10.02 26.32 -5.90
C LEU A 186 -9.92 27.30 -7.10
N ASP A 187 -9.78 28.58 -6.84
CA ASP A 187 -9.55 29.58 -7.88
C ASP A 187 -8.19 29.38 -8.55
N LYS A 188 -7.12 29.08 -7.77
CA LYS A 188 -5.79 28.79 -8.32
C LYS A 188 -5.78 27.52 -9.17
N ILE A 189 -6.52 26.50 -8.82
CA ILE A 189 -6.66 25.28 -9.64
C ILE A 189 -7.23 25.65 -11.01
N ILE A 190 -8.27 26.47 -11.08
CA ILE A 190 -8.88 26.88 -12.35
C ILE A 190 -7.92 27.75 -13.17
N GLU A 191 -7.15 28.64 -12.52
CA GLU A 191 -6.22 29.56 -13.17
C GLU A 191 -5.00 28.83 -13.76
N VAL A 192 -4.42 27.90 -13.02
CA VAL A 192 -3.09 27.32 -13.30
C VAL A 192 -3.18 25.99 -14.06
N ILE A 193 -4.09 25.11 -13.64
CA ILE A 193 -4.20 23.79 -14.28
C ILE A 193 -4.86 23.96 -15.65
N PRO A 194 -4.23 23.47 -16.74
CA PRO A 194 -4.80 23.59 -18.06
C PRO A 194 -6.10 22.79 -18.19
N ALA A 195 -7.03 23.29 -18.99
CA ALA A 195 -8.16 22.48 -19.42
C ALA A 195 -7.66 21.29 -20.26
N PRO A 196 -8.30 20.12 -20.16
CA PRO A 196 -7.92 18.97 -20.95
C PRO A 196 -8.01 19.28 -22.45
N LYS A 197 -7.02 18.80 -23.21
CA LYS A 197 -7.03 18.96 -24.67
C LYS A 197 -8.23 18.20 -25.24
N GLN A 198 -9.08 18.92 -25.96
CA GLN A 198 -10.20 18.31 -26.64
C GLN A 198 -9.75 17.84 -28.02
N LEU A 199 -9.77 16.54 -28.23
CA LEU A 199 -9.39 15.91 -29.49
C LEU A 199 -10.65 15.43 -30.20
N GLU A 200 -10.89 15.97 -31.41
CA GLU A 200 -11.96 15.51 -32.26
C GLU A 200 -11.60 14.21 -32.98
N GLY A 201 -12.59 13.36 -33.24
CA GLY A 201 -12.42 12.11 -33.98
C GLY A 201 -13.25 10.97 -33.41
N THR A 202 -12.87 9.75 -33.76
CA THR A 202 -13.48 8.53 -33.25
C THR A 202 -13.24 8.39 -31.74
N PRO A 203 -14.23 7.88 -30.96
CA PRO A 203 -14.12 7.81 -29.52
C PRO A 203 -13.01 6.86 -29.08
N GLN A 204 -12.26 7.30 -28.09
CA GLN A 204 -11.22 6.52 -27.41
C GLN A 204 -11.30 6.76 -25.91
N LEU A 205 -11.38 5.69 -25.11
CA LEU A 205 -11.26 5.74 -23.66
C LEU A 205 -10.34 4.61 -23.19
N LEU A 206 -9.27 4.95 -22.48
CA LEU A 206 -8.42 3.97 -21.80
C LEU A 206 -9.04 3.63 -20.45
N ILE A 207 -9.27 2.34 -20.20
CA ILE A 207 -9.76 1.85 -18.90
C ILE A 207 -8.60 1.87 -17.92
N THR A 208 -8.67 2.78 -16.95
CA THR A 208 -7.61 3.00 -15.96
C THR A 208 -7.94 2.42 -14.59
N SER A 209 -9.22 2.30 -14.27
CA SER A 209 -9.69 1.80 -12.98
C SER A 209 -10.96 0.97 -13.14
N LEU A 210 -11.24 0.14 -12.16
CA LEU A 210 -12.47 -0.64 -12.07
C LEU A 210 -13.20 -0.27 -10.78
N ASP A 211 -14.50 -0.06 -10.92
CA ASP A 211 -15.40 0.02 -9.80
C ASP A 211 -16.38 -1.16 -9.83
N TYR A 212 -17.07 -1.40 -8.73
CA TYR A 212 -18.02 -2.50 -8.62
C TYR A 212 -19.26 -2.07 -7.85
N SER A 213 -20.40 -2.31 -8.46
CA SER A 213 -21.69 -2.16 -7.81
C SER A 213 -22.37 -3.52 -7.69
N SER A 214 -22.94 -3.83 -6.53
CA SER A 214 -23.72 -5.06 -6.32
C SER A 214 -24.92 -5.16 -7.26
N TYR A 215 -25.35 -4.05 -7.85
CA TYR A 215 -26.52 -3.95 -8.72
C TYR A 215 -26.14 -4.02 -10.21
N THR A 216 -25.10 -3.32 -10.62
CA THR A 216 -24.70 -3.22 -12.04
C THR A 216 -23.49 -4.08 -12.41
N GLY A 217 -22.84 -4.69 -11.43
CA GLY A 217 -21.61 -5.48 -11.62
C GLY A 217 -20.38 -4.60 -11.79
N ARG A 218 -19.47 -5.02 -12.67
CA ARG A 218 -18.20 -4.33 -12.98
C ARG A 218 -18.45 -3.04 -13.76
N ILE A 219 -17.76 -1.99 -13.39
CA ILE A 219 -17.83 -0.66 -13.99
C ILE A 219 -16.44 -0.27 -14.46
N ALA A 220 -16.29 0.04 -15.75
CA ALA A 220 -15.05 0.53 -16.31
C ALA A 220 -14.94 2.04 -16.08
N VAL A 221 -13.85 2.51 -15.50
CA VAL A 221 -13.57 3.93 -15.26
C VAL A 221 -12.36 4.35 -16.07
N GLY A 222 -12.46 5.50 -16.72
CA GLY A 222 -11.36 6.06 -17.49
C GLY A 222 -11.66 7.47 -17.98
N ARG A 223 -10.63 8.10 -18.56
CA ARG A 223 -10.72 9.41 -19.21
C ARG A 223 -11.00 9.21 -20.71
N VAL A 224 -11.96 9.96 -21.23
CA VAL A 224 -12.18 10.00 -22.69
C VAL A 224 -11.01 10.77 -23.32
N HIS A 225 -10.18 10.06 -24.06
CA HIS A 225 -8.98 10.65 -24.68
C HIS A 225 -9.34 11.46 -25.92
N ARG A 226 -10.23 10.92 -26.76
CA ARG A 226 -10.65 11.54 -28.04
C ARG A 226 -12.13 11.27 -28.30
N GLY A 227 -12.77 12.19 -29.01
CA GLY A 227 -14.16 12.08 -29.44
C GLY A 227 -15.16 12.16 -28.30
N THR A 228 -16.35 11.59 -28.54
CA THR A 228 -17.47 11.60 -27.59
C THR A 228 -18.04 10.21 -27.42
N LEU A 229 -18.16 9.74 -26.18
CA LEU A 229 -18.92 8.52 -25.84
C LEU A 229 -20.38 8.87 -25.58
N LYS A 230 -21.30 8.00 -25.97
CA LYS A 230 -22.75 8.19 -25.77
C LYS A 230 -23.38 7.00 -25.06
N ASP A 231 -24.42 7.29 -24.30
CA ASP A 231 -25.28 6.25 -23.67
C ASP A 231 -25.86 5.34 -24.75
N GLY A 232 -25.81 4.04 -24.55
CA GLY A 232 -26.29 3.05 -25.52
C GLY A 232 -25.47 2.91 -26.81
N MET A 233 -24.27 3.48 -26.89
CA MET A 233 -23.38 3.41 -28.06
C MET A 233 -22.81 2.01 -28.28
N ASN A 234 -22.72 1.56 -29.53
CA ASN A 234 -21.93 0.38 -29.90
C ASN A 234 -20.45 0.74 -29.95
N VAL A 235 -19.60 -0.08 -29.37
CA VAL A 235 -18.16 0.14 -29.24
C VAL A 235 -17.38 -1.15 -29.46
N THR A 236 -16.10 -1.03 -29.74
CA THR A 236 -15.15 -2.15 -29.76
C THR A 236 -14.19 -1.99 -28.58
N ILE A 237 -14.04 -3.04 -27.78
CA ILE A 237 -12.99 -3.13 -26.76
C ILE A 237 -11.76 -3.73 -27.43
N CYS A 238 -10.65 -3.00 -27.39
CA CYS A 238 -9.35 -3.49 -27.82
C CYS A 238 -8.57 -3.91 -26.56
N HIS A 239 -8.33 -5.22 -26.45
CA HIS A 239 -7.58 -5.79 -25.33
C HIS A 239 -6.08 -5.60 -25.50
N ARG A 240 -5.34 -5.68 -24.40
CA ARG A 240 -3.87 -5.52 -24.39
C ARG A 240 -3.14 -6.60 -25.21
N ASP A 241 -3.73 -7.78 -25.38
CA ASP A 241 -3.20 -8.86 -26.20
C ASP A 241 -3.45 -8.68 -27.72
N GLY A 242 -4.10 -7.57 -28.10
CA GLY A 242 -4.46 -7.25 -29.48
C GLY A 242 -5.79 -7.86 -29.94
N THR A 243 -6.47 -8.63 -29.10
CA THR A 243 -7.82 -9.13 -29.42
C THR A 243 -8.86 -8.01 -29.34
N GLN A 244 -9.96 -8.16 -30.07
CA GLN A 244 -11.02 -7.17 -30.15
C GLN A 244 -12.37 -7.81 -29.86
N GLU A 245 -13.20 -7.15 -29.05
CA GLU A 245 -14.56 -7.59 -28.74
C GLU A 245 -15.56 -6.46 -29.03
N LYS A 246 -16.55 -6.73 -29.86
CA LYS A 246 -17.63 -5.78 -30.16
C LYS A 246 -18.72 -5.89 -29.11
N THR A 247 -19.10 -4.77 -28.54
CA THR A 247 -20.05 -4.70 -27.42
C THR A 247 -20.87 -3.41 -27.48
N LYS A 248 -21.74 -3.23 -26.49
CA LYS A 248 -22.58 -2.03 -26.36
C LYS A 248 -22.50 -1.47 -24.95
N ILE A 249 -22.32 -0.17 -24.84
CA ILE A 249 -22.46 0.55 -23.58
C ILE A 249 -23.93 0.48 -23.15
N LYS A 250 -24.22 -0.06 -21.96
CA LYS A 250 -25.58 -0.08 -21.42
C LYS A 250 -25.94 1.25 -20.77
N GLU A 251 -25.03 1.78 -19.95
CA GLU A 251 -25.17 3.08 -19.32
C GLU A 251 -23.84 3.81 -19.26
N LEU A 252 -23.92 5.14 -19.41
CA LEU A 252 -22.77 6.04 -19.30
C LEU A 252 -23.00 7.01 -18.13
N HIS A 253 -22.02 7.10 -17.25
CA HIS A 253 -22.09 7.93 -16.05
C HIS A 253 -20.90 8.88 -15.95
N THR A 254 -21.11 10.07 -15.40
CA THR A 254 -20.06 11.00 -14.96
C THR A 254 -19.98 10.98 -13.44
N PHE A 255 -18.87 11.49 -12.89
CA PHE A 255 -18.72 11.65 -11.45
C PHE A 255 -19.41 12.94 -10.99
N GLU A 256 -20.15 12.86 -9.87
CA GLU A 256 -20.75 13.98 -9.16
C GLU A 256 -20.57 13.71 -7.64
N GLY A 257 -19.72 14.49 -6.99
CA GLY A 257 -19.25 14.14 -5.65
C GLY A 257 -18.44 12.85 -5.67
N MET A 258 -18.73 11.98 -4.71
CA MET A 258 -18.19 10.61 -4.65
C MET A 258 -19.03 9.59 -5.42
N GLY A 259 -20.13 10.01 -6.01
CA GLY A 259 -21.09 9.15 -6.70
C GLY A 259 -21.02 9.28 -8.21
N HIS A 260 -21.89 8.51 -8.85
CA HIS A 260 -22.04 8.48 -10.31
C HIS A 260 -23.40 9.05 -10.71
N LYS A 261 -23.42 9.84 -11.78
CA LYS A 261 -24.64 10.39 -12.37
C LYS A 261 -24.74 9.97 -13.83
N LYS A 262 -25.88 9.37 -14.19
CA LYS A 262 -26.14 9.00 -15.57
C LYS A 262 -26.14 10.24 -16.47
N THR A 263 -25.51 10.10 -17.64
CA THR A 263 -25.41 11.16 -18.66
C THR A 263 -25.67 10.59 -20.05
N ASP A 264 -26.13 11.44 -20.97
CA ASP A 264 -26.37 11.02 -22.35
C ASP A 264 -25.07 10.95 -23.17
N HIS A 265 -24.06 11.74 -22.82
CA HIS A 265 -22.77 11.77 -23.48
C HIS A 265 -21.66 12.27 -22.58
N VAL A 266 -20.42 11.91 -22.94
CA VAL A 266 -19.18 12.41 -22.31
C VAL A 266 -18.19 12.75 -23.40
N ASP A 267 -17.66 13.96 -23.38
CA ASP A 267 -16.71 14.47 -24.36
C ASP A 267 -15.26 14.20 -23.94
N SER A 268 -14.36 14.31 -24.94
CA SER A 268 -12.90 14.24 -24.73
C SER A 268 -12.45 15.11 -23.56
N GLY A 269 -11.61 14.55 -22.70
CA GLY A 269 -11.04 15.20 -21.53
C GLY A 269 -11.75 14.93 -20.22
N ASP A 270 -13.02 14.53 -20.20
CA ASP A 270 -13.74 14.18 -18.96
C ASP A 270 -13.52 12.72 -18.56
N ILE A 271 -13.71 12.47 -17.27
CA ILE A 271 -13.61 11.13 -16.66
C ILE A 271 -15.01 10.57 -16.51
N CYS A 272 -15.20 9.34 -16.94
CA CYS A 272 -16.49 8.68 -16.90
C CYS A 272 -16.43 7.22 -16.44
N ALA A 273 -17.59 6.73 -16.07
CA ALA A 273 -17.83 5.35 -15.69
C ALA A 273 -18.75 4.70 -16.75
N VAL A 274 -18.29 3.60 -17.34
CA VAL A 274 -19.00 2.85 -18.38
C VAL A 274 -19.51 1.56 -17.80
N ILE A 275 -20.83 1.34 -17.90
CA ILE A 275 -21.53 0.20 -17.30
C ILE A 275 -22.06 -0.73 -18.40
N GLY A 276 -22.00 -2.03 -18.11
CA GLY A 276 -22.62 -3.08 -18.92
C GLY A 276 -21.73 -3.65 -20.01
N LEU A 277 -20.45 -3.42 -19.95
CA LEU A 277 -19.44 -4.17 -20.72
C LEU A 277 -19.27 -5.56 -20.07
N GLU A 278 -19.14 -6.61 -20.90
CA GLU A 278 -19.11 -8.00 -20.38
C GLU A 278 -17.69 -8.45 -20.03
N LYS A 279 -16.74 -8.23 -20.94
CA LYS A 279 -15.35 -8.62 -20.76
C LYS A 279 -14.45 -7.42 -21.00
N PHE A 280 -13.76 -7.01 -19.98
CA PHE A 280 -12.80 -5.94 -20.08
C PHE A 280 -11.85 -5.99 -18.88
N GLU A 281 -10.66 -5.48 -19.09
CA GLU A 281 -9.62 -5.37 -18.08
C GLU A 281 -9.08 -3.95 -18.02
N ILE A 282 -8.37 -3.64 -16.94
CA ILE A 282 -7.63 -2.39 -16.85
C ILE A 282 -6.53 -2.39 -17.91
N GLY A 283 -6.39 -1.27 -18.64
CA GLY A 283 -5.46 -1.12 -19.75
C GLY A 283 -6.05 -1.44 -21.12
N ASP A 284 -7.29 -1.95 -21.18
CA ASP A 284 -8.03 -2.08 -22.42
C ASP A 284 -8.51 -0.71 -22.90
N THR A 285 -8.71 -0.57 -24.20
CA THR A 285 -9.23 0.67 -24.81
C THR A 285 -10.64 0.45 -25.36
N ILE A 286 -11.58 1.29 -24.95
CA ILE A 286 -12.89 1.40 -25.58
C ILE A 286 -12.74 2.29 -26.80
N CYS A 287 -13.03 1.76 -27.99
CA CYS A 287 -12.82 2.38 -29.29
C CYS A 287 -14.12 2.48 -30.09
N ASP A 288 -14.04 3.20 -31.22
CA ASP A 288 -15.09 3.20 -32.23
C ASP A 288 -15.42 1.79 -32.70
N TYR A 289 -16.70 1.56 -33.05
CA TYR A 289 -17.21 0.24 -33.43
C TYR A 289 -16.65 -0.27 -34.76
N GLU A 290 -16.47 0.63 -35.73
CA GLU A 290 -16.05 0.28 -37.10
C GLU A 290 -14.53 0.45 -37.28
N ASN A 291 -13.94 1.47 -36.70
CA ASN A 291 -12.52 1.81 -36.81
C ASN A 291 -11.86 1.83 -35.44
N PRO A 292 -11.58 0.67 -34.84
CA PRO A 292 -10.97 0.62 -33.52
C PRO A 292 -9.49 1.05 -33.59
N GLU A 293 -9.14 2.04 -32.79
CA GLU A 293 -7.76 2.55 -32.64
C GLU A 293 -7.37 2.50 -31.15
N PRO A 294 -6.66 1.43 -30.70
CA PRO A 294 -6.28 1.30 -29.30
C PRO A 294 -5.23 2.34 -28.90
N LEU A 295 -5.34 2.81 -27.65
CA LEU A 295 -4.30 3.60 -27.01
C LEU A 295 -3.14 2.69 -26.56
N PRO A 296 -1.91 3.21 -26.42
CA PRO A 296 -0.82 2.47 -25.83
C PRO A 296 -1.21 1.98 -24.43
N PRO A 297 -0.96 0.72 -24.09
CA PRO A 297 -1.25 0.21 -22.75
C PRO A 297 -0.38 0.93 -21.70
N ILE A 298 -0.96 1.15 -20.52
CA ILE A 298 -0.19 1.69 -19.41
C ILE A 298 0.86 0.67 -19.01
N ALA A 299 2.12 1.07 -19.02
CA ALA A 299 3.21 0.24 -18.51
C ALA A 299 3.04 0.10 -17.00
N VAL A 300 2.81 -1.11 -16.52
CA VAL A 300 2.79 -1.42 -15.09
C VAL A 300 4.06 -2.20 -14.80
N ASP A 301 4.86 -1.73 -13.83
CA ASP A 301 6.08 -2.42 -13.44
C ASP A 301 5.76 -3.86 -12.99
N GLU A 302 6.67 -4.77 -13.29
CA GLU A 302 6.50 -6.17 -12.94
C GLU A 302 6.62 -6.41 -11.42
N PRO A 303 5.96 -7.48 -10.90
CA PRO A 303 6.14 -7.87 -9.52
C PRO A 303 7.60 -8.18 -9.20
N THR A 304 8.06 -7.75 -8.03
CA THR A 304 9.43 -8.01 -7.53
C THR A 304 9.47 -9.02 -6.40
N MET A 305 8.33 -9.28 -5.77
CA MET A 305 8.19 -10.21 -4.66
C MET A 305 7.10 -11.25 -4.89
N SER A 306 7.27 -12.41 -4.28
CA SER A 306 6.29 -13.49 -4.29
C SER A 306 6.13 -14.12 -2.91
N MET A 307 4.96 -14.69 -2.65
CA MET A 307 4.68 -15.46 -1.44
C MET A 307 3.89 -16.71 -1.80
N LEU A 308 4.14 -17.79 -1.07
CA LEU A 308 3.33 -18.99 -1.15
C LEU A 308 2.06 -18.79 -0.32
N PHE A 309 0.90 -18.93 -0.96
CA PHE A 309 -0.40 -19.04 -0.29
C PHE A 309 -0.84 -20.49 -0.33
N THR A 310 -1.36 -21.01 0.78
CA THR A 310 -1.86 -22.39 0.88
C THR A 310 -3.09 -22.45 1.76
N ILE A 311 -3.88 -23.50 1.60
CA ILE A 311 -4.97 -23.77 2.54
C ILE A 311 -4.39 -23.98 3.93
N ASN A 312 -5.18 -23.67 4.96
CA ASN A 312 -4.79 -23.98 6.32
C ASN A 312 -4.94 -25.49 6.56
N ASP A 313 -3.88 -26.16 6.97
CA ASP A 313 -3.83 -27.57 7.35
C ASP A 313 -3.45 -27.78 8.83
N SER A 314 -3.56 -26.70 9.64
CA SER A 314 -3.26 -26.74 11.06
C SER A 314 -4.30 -27.56 11.85
N PRO A 315 -3.98 -28.00 13.08
CA PRO A 315 -4.96 -28.63 13.97
C PRO A 315 -6.18 -27.77 14.32
N PHE A 316 -6.11 -26.47 14.04
CA PHE A 316 -7.21 -25.52 14.27
C PHE A 316 -7.97 -25.13 12.99
N PHE A 317 -7.71 -25.84 11.89
CA PHE A 317 -8.42 -25.64 10.62
C PHE A 317 -9.94 -25.55 10.79
N GLY A 318 -10.55 -24.52 10.21
CA GLY A 318 -12.00 -24.32 10.19
C GLY A 318 -12.64 -23.92 11.52
N LYS A 319 -11.86 -23.68 12.59
CA LYS A 319 -12.41 -23.20 13.86
C LYS A 319 -12.88 -21.74 13.80
N GLU A 320 -12.25 -20.92 12.98
CA GLU A 320 -12.46 -19.47 12.98
C GLU A 320 -12.90 -18.91 11.62
N GLY A 321 -12.41 -19.50 10.52
CA GLY A 321 -12.72 -19.06 9.16
C GLY A 321 -14.01 -19.66 8.60
N LYS A 322 -14.70 -18.89 7.75
CA LYS A 322 -15.86 -19.35 6.96
C LYS A 322 -15.44 -19.95 5.62
N PHE A 323 -14.37 -19.41 5.03
CA PHE A 323 -13.88 -19.74 3.70
C PHE A 323 -12.48 -20.35 3.81
N CYS A 324 -12.43 -21.69 3.93
CA CYS A 324 -11.19 -22.43 4.24
C CYS A 324 -10.76 -23.37 3.10
N THR A 325 -11.60 -23.56 2.06
CA THR A 325 -11.31 -24.52 0.99
C THR A 325 -10.48 -23.89 -0.14
N SER A 326 -9.74 -24.74 -0.88
CA SER A 326 -8.96 -24.31 -2.04
C SER A 326 -9.82 -23.56 -3.08
N ARG A 327 -11.05 -24.02 -3.29
CA ARG A 327 -11.99 -23.34 -4.20
C ARG A 327 -12.31 -21.92 -3.76
N HIS A 328 -12.60 -21.70 -2.47
CA HIS A 328 -12.89 -20.36 -1.95
C HIS A 328 -11.69 -19.41 -2.13
N ILE A 329 -10.48 -19.90 -1.81
CA ILE A 329 -9.27 -19.08 -1.95
C ILE A 329 -9.00 -18.77 -3.42
N GLN A 330 -9.10 -19.77 -4.32
CA GLN A 330 -8.89 -19.57 -5.75
C GLN A 330 -9.90 -18.55 -6.34
N GLU A 331 -11.18 -18.68 -6.02
CA GLU A 331 -12.22 -17.74 -6.47
C GLU A 331 -11.95 -16.32 -5.98
N ARG A 332 -11.46 -16.17 -4.74
CA ARG A 332 -11.11 -14.87 -4.17
C ARG A 332 -9.88 -14.25 -4.84
N LEU A 333 -8.83 -15.06 -5.06
CA LEU A 333 -7.63 -14.62 -5.77
C LEU A 333 -7.95 -14.22 -7.22
N ASN A 334 -8.81 -14.97 -7.91
CA ASN A 334 -9.26 -14.60 -9.25
C ASN A 334 -9.99 -13.25 -9.28
N LYS A 335 -10.85 -12.97 -8.30
CA LYS A 335 -11.51 -11.66 -8.16
C LYS A 335 -10.50 -10.53 -7.90
N GLU A 336 -9.43 -10.81 -7.19
CA GLU A 336 -8.39 -9.82 -6.97
C GLU A 336 -7.62 -9.51 -8.25
N LEU A 337 -7.29 -10.53 -9.06
CA LEU A 337 -6.64 -10.36 -10.36
C LEU A 337 -7.45 -9.47 -11.31
N GLU A 338 -8.78 -9.49 -11.20
CA GLU A 338 -9.63 -8.62 -12.00
C GLU A 338 -9.45 -7.13 -11.70
N LYS A 339 -9.07 -6.80 -10.46
CA LYS A 339 -8.94 -5.43 -9.96
C LYS A 339 -7.50 -4.93 -9.92
N ASN A 340 -6.53 -5.84 -9.80
CA ASN A 340 -5.14 -5.52 -9.49
C ASN A 340 -4.19 -6.05 -10.55
N LEU A 341 -3.74 -5.17 -11.46
CA LEU A 341 -2.81 -5.52 -12.55
C LEU A 341 -1.39 -5.84 -12.07
N ALA A 342 -1.00 -5.34 -10.91
CA ALA A 342 0.33 -5.57 -10.34
C ALA A 342 0.43 -6.93 -9.63
N LEU A 343 -0.70 -7.64 -9.49
CA LEU A 343 -0.76 -8.95 -8.88
C LEU A 343 -0.67 -10.05 -9.94
N ARG A 344 0.08 -11.11 -9.66
CA ARG A 344 0.07 -12.35 -10.45
C ARG A 344 -0.16 -13.52 -9.52
N VAL A 345 -0.97 -14.46 -9.96
CA VAL A 345 -1.27 -15.70 -9.22
C VAL A 345 -1.02 -16.88 -10.13
N GLN A 346 -0.19 -17.81 -9.67
CA GLN A 346 0.13 -19.04 -10.39
C GLN A 346 -0.02 -20.23 -9.44
N PRO A 347 -0.52 -21.38 -9.90
CA PRO A 347 -0.49 -22.59 -9.09
C PRO A 347 0.96 -22.96 -8.74
N TYR A 348 1.19 -23.43 -7.53
CA TYR A 348 2.49 -23.95 -7.09
C TYR A 348 2.64 -25.38 -7.58
N GLU A 349 3.56 -25.63 -8.51
CA GLU A 349 3.72 -26.92 -9.16
C GLU A 349 2.35 -27.44 -9.69
N ASP A 350 2.12 -28.73 -9.73
CA ASP A 350 0.84 -29.31 -10.15
C ASP A 350 -0.16 -29.47 -8.99
N THR A 351 -0.11 -28.61 -7.97
CA THR A 351 -0.99 -28.64 -6.80
C THR A 351 -2.23 -27.76 -6.99
N THR A 352 -3.33 -28.13 -6.35
CA THR A 352 -4.61 -27.39 -6.40
C THR A 352 -4.92 -26.59 -5.14
N ASP A 353 -4.03 -26.68 -4.15
CA ASP A 353 -4.19 -26.12 -2.79
C ASP A 353 -3.11 -25.12 -2.40
N LYS A 354 -2.20 -24.81 -3.35
CA LYS A 354 -1.09 -23.88 -3.17
C LYS A 354 -0.93 -22.96 -4.37
N TRP A 355 -0.64 -21.69 -4.10
CA TRP A 355 -0.47 -20.65 -5.12
C TRP A 355 0.75 -19.81 -4.83
N ILE A 356 1.49 -19.46 -5.87
CA ILE A 356 2.48 -18.38 -5.82
C ILE A 356 1.77 -17.09 -6.17
N VAL A 357 1.69 -16.21 -5.20
CA VAL A 357 1.10 -14.88 -5.34
C VAL A 357 2.24 -13.86 -5.39
N SER A 358 2.35 -13.16 -6.51
CA SER A 358 3.42 -12.19 -6.76
C SER A 358 2.88 -10.77 -6.78
N GLY A 359 3.57 -9.86 -6.12
CA GLY A 359 3.23 -8.45 -5.99
C GLY A 359 4.45 -7.55 -5.96
N ARG A 360 4.24 -6.24 -5.86
CA ARG A 360 5.33 -5.26 -5.89
C ARG A 360 6.16 -5.23 -4.61
N GLY A 361 5.54 -5.51 -3.46
CA GLY A 361 6.22 -5.47 -2.17
C GLY A 361 5.46 -6.21 -1.09
N VAL A 362 6.05 -6.27 0.10
CA VAL A 362 5.45 -6.95 1.26
C VAL A 362 4.13 -6.29 1.68
N LEU A 363 4.08 -4.96 1.67
CA LEU A 363 2.87 -4.22 2.04
C LEU A 363 1.70 -4.53 1.10
N HIS A 364 1.95 -4.58 -0.22
CA HIS A 364 0.93 -4.93 -1.20
C HIS A 364 0.33 -6.31 -0.92
N LEU A 365 1.17 -7.32 -0.67
CA LEU A 365 0.72 -8.68 -0.36
C LEU A 365 0.06 -8.77 1.03
N SER A 366 0.55 -8.03 2.04
CA SER A 366 -0.05 -8.03 3.38
C SER A 366 -1.44 -7.39 3.39
N VAL A 367 -1.68 -6.36 2.59
CA VAL A 367 -3.01 -5.76 2.42
C VAL A 367 -4.00 -6.78 1.84
N LEU A 368 -3.59 -7.55 0.83
CA LEU A 368 -4.42 -8.63 0.28
C LEU A 368 -4.75 -9.68 1.35
N ILE A 369 -3.76 -10.15 2.10
CA ILE A 369 -3.94 -11.15 3.16
C ILE A 369 -4.89 -10.61 4.24
N GLU A 370 -4.68 -9.37 4.71
CA GLU A 370 -5.50 -8.76 5.74
C GLU A 370 -6.95 -8.53 5.27
N THR A 371 -7.14 -8.15 4.01
CA THR A 371 -8.47 -8.03 3.40
C THR A 371 -9.18 -9.38 3.38
N MET A 372 -8.50 -10.44 2.93
CA MET A 372 -9.05 -11.80 2.93
C MET A 372 -9.40 -12.25 4.37
N ARG A 373 -8.53 -11.97 5.34
CA ARG A 373 -8.78 -12.27 6.77
C ARG A 373 -10.08 -11.64 7.26
N ARG A 374 -10.31 -10.34 6.98
CA ARG A 374 -11.52 -9.61 7.37
C ARG A 374 -12.77 -10.08 6.65
N GLU A 375 -12.63 -10.53 5.42
CA GLU A 375 -13.73 -11.16 4.67
C GLU A 375 -14.11 -12.54 5.21
N GLY A 376 -13.34 -13.11 6.14
CA GLY A 376 -13.62 -14.39 6.80
C GLY A 376 -12.89 -15.59 6.19
N TYR A 377 -11.85 -15.35 5.40
CA TYR A 377 -10.99 -16.41 4.87
C TYR A 377 -9.99 -16.90 5.93
N GLU A 378 -9.62 -18.16 5.81
CA GLU A 378 -8.59 -18.82 6.59
C GLU A 378 -7.59 -19.46 5.63
N LEU A 379 -6.31 -19.07 5.77
CA LEU A 379 -5.23 -19.52 4.89
C LEU A 379 -3.90 -19.52 5.63
N GLN A 380 -2.89 -20.09 5.00
CA GLN A 380 -1.50 -19.99 5.45
C GLN A 380 -0.66 -19.32 4.37
N VAL A 381 0.35 -18.58 4.80
CA VAL A 381 1.28 -17.90 3.90
C VAL A 381 2.72 -18.20 4.30
N GLY A 382 3.55 -18.39 3.29
CA GLY A 382 4.99 -18.61 3.45
C GLY A 382 5.77 -17.30 3.54
N GLN A 383 7.07 -17.41 3.75
CA GLN A 383 7.98 -16.26 3.79
C GLN A 383 7.98 -15.50 2.46
N PRO A 384 7.98 -14.15 2.48
CA PRO A 384 8.20 -13.34 1.28
C PRO A 384 9.55 -13.65 0.63
N GLN A 385 9.53 -13.87 -0.67
CA GLN A 385 10.72 -14.14 -1.49
C GLN A 385 10.81 -13.15 -2.64
N VAL A 386 12.01 -12.73 -2.99
CA VAL A 386 12.24 -11.90 -4.17
C VAL A 386 12.23 -12.75 -5.44
N ILE A 387 11.77 -12.17 -6.53
CA ILE A 387 11.75 -12.83 -7.83
C ILE A 387 13.10 -12.60 -8.50
N TYR A 388 13.86 -13.68 -8.69
CA TYR A 388 15.13 -13.63 -9.44
C TYR A 388 14.88 -13.70 -10.95
N LYS A 389 15.74 -13.04 -11.71
CA LYS A 389 15.76 -13.13 -13.17
C LYS A 389 17.15 -13.56 -13.65
N GLU A 390 17.20 -14.27 -14.76
CA GLU A 390 18.44 -14.53 -15.47
C GLU A 390 18.57 -13.52 -16.60
N ILE A 391 19.58 -12.67 -16.53
CA ILE A 391 19.89 -11.65 -17.54
C ILE A 391 21.29 -11.94 -18.06
N ASP A 392 21.44 -12.18 -19.35
CA ASP A 392 22.70 -12.53 -20.00
C ASP A 392 23.44 -13.71 -19.34
N GLY A 393 22.71 -14.71 -18.84
CA GLY A 393 23.26 -15.88 -18.15
C GLY A 393 23.73 -15.62 -16.71
N VAL A 394 23.43 -14.43 -16.16
CA VAL A 394 23.75 -14.07 -14.78
C VAL A 394 22.46 -14.02 -13.96
N LYS A 395 22.49 -14.68 -12.79
CA LYS A 395 21.40 -14.57 -11.81
C LYS A 395 21.34 -13.16 -11.26
N CYS A 396 20.25 -12.45 -11.52
CA CYS A 396 20.00 -11.09 -11.06
C CYS A 396 18.86 -11.05 -10.02
N GLU A 397 18.96 -10.09 -9.12
CA GLU A 397 17.97 -9.80 -8.09
C GLU A 397 17.46 -8.37 -8.20
N PRO A 398 16.21 -8.08 -7.78
CA PRO A 398 15.70 -6.72 -7.77
C PRO A 398 16.45 -5.90 -6.73
N VAL A 399 16.85 -4.70 -7.12
CA VAL A 399 17.51 -3.69 -6.28
C VAL A 399 16.62 -2.49 -6.17
N GLU A 400 16.55 -1.95 -4.98
CA GLU A 400 15.75 -0.78 -4.65
C GLU A 400 16.64 0.37 -4.21
N GLU A 401 16.21 1.56 -4.55
CA GLU A 401 16.72 2.80 -3.98
C GLU A 401 16.02 3.03 -2.66
N LEU A 402 16.79 3.02 -1.58
CA LEU A 402 16.33 3.19 -0.22
C LEU A 402 16.78 4.55 0.29
N THR A 403 15.85 5.37 0.77
CA THR A 403 16.14 6.63 1.46
C THR A 403 15.78 6.51 2.94
N ILE A 404 16.70 6.86 3.81
CA ILE A 404 16.49 6.93 5.25
C ILE A 404 16.76 8.36 5.72
N ASN A 405 15.73 9.04 6.22
CA ASN A 405 15.83 10.32 6.88
C ASN A 405 15.86 10.11 8.40
N VAL A 406 16.90 10.60 9.07
CA VAL A 406 17.15 10.28 10.48
C VAL A 406 17.94 11.41 11.15
N PRO A 407 17.79 11.67 12.47
CA PRO A 407 18.70 12.55 13.22
C PRO A 407 20.16 12.10 13.07
N GLU A 408 21.09 13.06 12.98
CA GLU A 408 22.50 12.80 12.70
C GLU A 408 23.14 11.77 13.65
N GLU A 409 22.72 11.78 14.92
CA GLU A 409 23.22 10.85 15.95
C GLU A 409 22.99 9.36 15.63
N PHE A 410 21.96 9.03 14.84
CA PHE A 410 21.64 7.66 14.44
C PHE A 410 22.20 7.26 13.05
N ALA A 411 22.74 8.22 12.28
CA ALA A 411 23.18 8.00 10.90
C ALA A 411 24.17 6.82 10.76
N SER A 412 25.21 6.78 11.58
CA SER A 412 26.23 5.71 11.54
C SER A 412 25.63 4.32 11.78
N LYS A 413 24.62 4.24 12.66
CA LYS A 413 23.93 2.99 12.97
C LYS A 413 23.07 2.51 11.82
N MET A 414 22.42 3.45 11.09
CA MET A 414 21.65 3.15 9.88
C MET A 414 22.56 2.63 8.76
N ILE A 415 23.69 3.30 8.55
CA ILE A 415 24.69 2.89 7.52
C ILE A 415 25.20 1.46 7.80
N ASP A 416 25.59 1.15 9.05
CA ASP A 416 26.05 -0.21 9.40
C ASP A 416 24.94 -1.26 9.16
N MET A 417 23.71 -0.94 9.55
CA MET A 417 22.57 -1.85 9.41
C MET A 417 22.23 -2.16 7.96
N VAL A 418 22.26 -1.17 7.08
CA VAL A 418 21.96 -1.33 5.65
C VAL A 418 23.11 -2.02 4.93
N THR A 419 24.36 -1.67 5.26
CA THR A 419 25.56 -2.30 4.66
C THR A 419 25.63 -3.80 4.98
N ARG A 420 25.28 -4.23 6.19
CA ARG A 420 25.20 -5.67 6.55
C ARG A 420 24.15 -6.40 5.71
N ARG A 421 23.17 -5.71 5.17
CA ARG A 421 22.14 -6.22 4.27
C ARG A 421 22.48 -6.05 2.79
N LYS A 422 23.77 -5.82 2.47
CA LYS A 422 24.29 -5.64 1.11
C LYS A 422 23.77 -4.37 0.41
N GLY A 423 23.38 -3.35 1.18
CA GLY A 423 23.10 -2.03 0.64
C GLY A 423 24.39 -1.22 0.47
N ASP A 424 24.51 -0.57 -0.67
CA ASP A 424 25.60 0.33 -1.02
C ASP A 424 25.13 1.77 -0.87
N MET A 425 25.80 2.57 -0.04
CA MET A 425 25.45 3.98 0.13
C MET A 425 25.80 4.77 -1.13
N THR A 426 24.81 5.49 -1.68
CA THR A 426 24.96 6.30 -2.90
C THR A 426 25.09 7.78 -2.59
N SER A 427 24.39 8.27 -1.57
CA SER A 427 24.39 9.69 -1.20
C SER A 427 24.17 9.86 0.31
N MET A 428 24.66 10.98 0.85
CA MET A 428 24.38 11.43 2.20
C MET A 428 24.31 12.95 2.23
N LEU A 429 23.14 13.49 2.50
CA LEU A 429 22.88 14.92 2.53
C LEU A 429 22.53 15.36 3.96
N ASN A 430 23.24 16.35 4.46
CA ASN A 430 22.96 16.93 5.77
C ASN A 430 21.93 18.06 5.64
N MET A 431 20.77 17.87 6.28
CA MET A 431 19.64 18.79 6.28
C MET A 431 19.53 19.58 7.61
N GLY A 432 20.65 19.84 8.26
CA GLY A 432 20.73 20.52 9.55
C GLY A 432 20.71 19.54 10.73
N GLU A 433 19.58 19.37 11.41
CA GLU A 433 19.47 18.42 12.53
C GLU A 433 19.24 16.97 12.07
N ARG A 434 18.89 16.78 10.80
CA ARG A 434 18.60 15.47 10.20
C ARG A 434 19.50 15.23 8.99
N VAL A 435 19.65 13.96 8.64
CA VAL A 435 20.45 13.51 7.51
C VAL A 435 19.60 12.59 6.61
N ASP A 436 19.62 12.86 5.31
CA ASP A 436 19.09 11.96 4.30
C ASP A 436 20.21 11.06 3.79
N ILE A 437 20.01 9.74 3.89
CA ILE A 437 20.97 8.75 3.45
C ILE A 437 20.32 7.88 2.38
N GLU A 438 20.92 7.83 1.20
CA GLU A 438 20.43 7.03 0.09
C GLU A 438 21.30 5.79 -0.12
N PHE A 439 20.66 4.67 -0.46
CA PHE A 439 21.32 3.40 -0.71
C PHE A 439 20.72 2.67 -1.91
N ASP A 440 21.53 1.88 -2.58
CA ASP A 440 21.10 0.82 -3.49
C ASP A 440 21.14 -0.51 -2.75
N ILE A 441 19.98 -1.06 -2.39
CA ILE A 441 19.86 -2.26 -1.58
C ILE A 441 19.06 -3.36 -2.31
N PRO A 442 19.48 -4.65 -2.26
CA PRO A 442 18.62 -5.73 -2.73
C PRO A 442 17.26 -5.75 -2.01
N SER A 443 16.16 -5.94 -2.74
CA SER A 443 14.81 -5.94 -2.17
C SER A 443 14.66 -6.92 -1.00
N ARG A 444 15.36 -8.06 -1.04
CA ARG A 444 15.40 -9.01 0.10
C ARG A 444 16.08 -8.45 1.35
N GLY A 445 16.91 -7.43 1.22
CA GLY A 445 17.56 -6.71 2.33
C GLY A 445 16.61 -5.75 3.04
N ILE A 446 15.53 -5.32 2.39
CA ILE A 446 14.51 -4.42 2.96
C ILE A 446 13.55 -5.19 3.88
N ILE A 447 13.35 -6.49 3.64
CA ILE A 447 12.46 -7.31 4.47
C ILE A 447 12.93 -7.26 5.94
N GLY A 448 12.07 -6.78 6.84
CA GLY A 448 12.37 -6.58 8.25
C GLY A 448 13.33 -5.42 8.58
N LEU A 449 13.74 -4.62 7.60
CA LEU A 449 14.62 -3.47 7.83
C LEU A 449 13.87 -2.34 8.55
N ARG A 450 12.62 -2.07 8.17
CA ARG A 450 11.83 -0.97 8.72
C ARG A 450 11.69 -1.04 10.24
N THR A 451 11.30 -2.20 10.76
CA THR A 451 11.16 -2.44 12.21
C THR A 451 12.49 -2.22 12.94
N ASN A 452 13.59 -2.70 12.35
CA ASN A 452 14.92 -2.52 12.93
C ASN A 452 15.38 -1.06 12.91
N VAL A 453 15.13 -0.34 11.82
CA VAL A 453 15.45 1.10 11.66
C VAL A 453 14.67 1.93 12.68
N LEU A 454 13.35 1.72 12.80
CA LEU A 454 12.51 2.42 13.78
C LEU A 454 12.95 2.14 15.22
N THR A 455 13.21 0.88 15.57
CA THR A 455 13.71 0.52 16.90
C THR A 455 15.06 1.16 17.18
N ALA A 456 15.96 1.18 16.20
CA ALA A 456 17.31 1.70 16.34
C ALA A 456 17.38 3.22 16.44
N SER A 457 16.40 3.93 15.87
CA SER A 457 16.24 5.38 15.88
C SER A 457 15.21 5.86 16.91
N GLN A 458 14.73 5.00 17.80
CA GLN A 458 13.70 5.33 18.80
C GLN A 458 12.37 5.83 18.18
N GLY A 459 12.08 5.41 16.94
CA GLY A 459 10.90 5.81 16.20
C GLY A 459 11.07 7.07 15.34
N GLU A 460 12.24 7.71 15.35
CA GLU A 460 12.45 8.98 14.65
C GLU A 460 12.84 8.85 13.18
N ALA A 461 13.25 7.67 12.73
CA ALA A 461 13.63 7.48 11.33
C ALA A 461 12.41 7.41 10.41
N ILE A 462 12.54 8.04 9.25
CA ILE A 462 11.59 7.93 8.14
C ILE A 462 12.28 7.15 7.03
N MET A 463 11.62 6.09 6.55
CA MET A 463 12.19 5.20 5.55
C MET A 463 11.26 5.11 4.36
N ALA A 464 11.82 5.29 3.16
CA ALA A 464 11.14 5.06 1.90
C ALA A 464 12.04 4.25 0.96
N HIS A 465 11.44 3.46 0.09
CA HIS A 465 12.17 2.69 -0.90
C HIS A 465 11.37 2.58 -2.18
N ARG A 466 12.06 2.40 -3.31
CA ARG A 466 11.45 2.18 -4.63
C ARG A 466 12.28 1.20 -5.44
N PHE A 467 11.63 0.43 -6.30
CA PHE A 467 12.33 -0.41 -7.26
C PHE A 467 13.18 0.45 -8.21
N LYS A 468 14.44 0.06 -8.41
CA LYS A 468 15.38 0.71 -9.32
C LYS A 468 15.58 -0.14 -10.58
N GLU A 469 16.21 -1.30 -10.42
CA GLU A 469 16.56 -2.19 -11.51
C GLU A 469 16.92 -3.59 -11.00
N TYR A 470 17.18 -4.52 -11.93
CA TYR A 470 17.77 -5.81 -11.61
C TYR A 470 19.28 -5.73 -11.70
N GLN A 471 19.99 -6.16 -10.64
CA GLN A 471 21.45 -6.23 -10.59
C GLN A 471 21.92 -7.66 -10.27
N PRO A 472 23.18 -8.02 -10.58
CA PRO A 472 23.73 -9.32 -10.21
C PRO A 472 23.56 -9.62 -8.72
N TYR A 473 23.29 -10.88 -8.41
CA TYR A 473 23.06 -11.34 -7.03
C TYR A 473 24.26 -11.04 -6.11
N LYS A 474 24.03 -10.28 -5.04
CA LYS A 474 25.06 -9.77 -4.11
C LYS A 474 25.46 -10.76 -2.99
N GLY A 475 25.10 -12.05 -3.09
CA GLY A 475 25.41 -13.06 -2.08
C GLY A 475 24.39 -13.11 -0.94
N GLU A 476 24.58 -13.98 0.04
CA GLU A 476 23.63 -14.21 1.12
C GLU A 476 23.51 -13.06 2.10
N ILE A 477 22.32 -12.86 2.64
CA ILE A 477 22.00 -11.90 3.70
C ILE A 477 21.47 -12.70 4.89
N SER A 478 22.09 -12.53 6.06
CA SER A 478 21.56 -13.09 7.30
C SER A 478 20.33 -12.30 7.74
N ARG A 479 19.18 -12.96 7.80
CA ARG A 479 17.89 -12.31 8.18
C ARG A 479 17.69 -12.32 9.69
N ARG A 480 17.43 -13.47 10.27
CA ARG A 480 17.14 -13.68 11.71
C ARG A 480 18.23 -14.51 12.36
N SER A 481 18.83 -13.99 13.43
CA SER A 481 19.86 -14.70 14.19
C SER A 481 19.26 -15.69 15.20
N ASN A 482 18.08 -15.38 15.76
CA ASN A 482 17.48 -16.12 16.86
C ASN A 482 16.59 -17.27 16.38
N GLY A 483 16.58 -18.39 17.12
CA GLY A 483 15.71 -19.52 16.88
C GLY A 483 14.27 -19.29 17.34
N SER A 484 13.39 -20.25 17.06
CA SER A 484 11.99 -20.26 17.50
C SER A 484 11.83 -21.11 18.76
N MET A 485 10.97 -20.68 19.68
CA MET A 485 10.39 -21.56 20.71
C MET A 485 9.14 -22.22 20.14
N ILE A 486 9.11 -23.55 20.11
CA ILE A 486 8.08 -24.34 19.42
C ILE A 486 7.30 -25.17 20.44
N ALA A 487 5.97 -25.09 20.40
CA ALA A 487 5.11 -25.89 21.26
C ALA A 487 5.30 -27.39 20.98
N LEU A 488 5.46 -28.19 22.06
CA LEU A 488 5.64 -29.64 21.99
C LEU A 488 4.33 -30.35 21.65
N GLU A 489 3.23 -29.91 22.26
CA GLU A 489 1.93 -30.59 22.20
C GLU A 489 0.77 -29.60 22.16
N THR A 490 -0.40 -30.09 21.79
CA THR A 490 -1.63 -29.31 21.72
C THR A 490 -2.28 -29.23 23.11
N GLY A 491 -2.70 -28.00 23.49
CA GLY A 491 -3.38 -27.75 24.76
C GLY A 491 -3.45 -26.29 25.12
N THR A 492 -3.83 -25.99 26.35
CA THR A 492 -3.89 -24.61 26.86
C THR A 492 -2.57 -24.22 27.51
N ALA A 493 -2.06 -23.06 27.23
CA ALA A 493 -0.84 -22.52 27.82
C ALA A 493 -1.07 -22.12 29.30
N PHE A 494 -0.18 -22.54 30.19
CA PHE A 494 -0.28 -22.23 31.62
C PHE A 494 0.75 -21.22 32.07
N ALA A 495 0.33 -20.28 32.90
CA ALA A 495 1.20 -19.23 33.47
C ALA A 495 2.45 -19.80 34.14
N TYR A 496 2.32 -20.94 34.85
CA TYR A 496 3.44 -21.64 35.48
C TYR A 496 4.51 -22.09 34.47
N ALA A 497 4.08 -22.61 33.31
CA ALA A 497 5.01 -23.10 32.29
C ALA A 497 5.72 -21.93 31.61
N ILE A 498 4.99 -20.85 31.27
CA ILE A 498 5.54 -19.63 30.67
C ILE A 498 6.55 -18.97 31.63
N ASP A 499 6.20 -18.82 32.91
CA ASP A 499 7.09 -18.24 33.95
C ASP A 499 8.43 -18.96 34.05
N LYS A 500 8.43 -20.31 33.94
CA LYS A 500 9.64 -21.14 33.98
C LYS A 500 10.47 -21.10 32.69
N LEU A 501 9.90 -20.64 31.60
CA LEU A 501 10.54 -20.63 30.27
C LEU A 501 10.89 -19.23 29.78
N GLN A 502 10.39 -18.16 30.44
CA GLN A 502 10.58 -16.79 29.99
C GLN A 502 12.05 -16.32 29.99
N ASP A 503 12.94 -16.91 30.77
CA ASP A 503 14.38 -16.65 30.71
C ASP A 503 15.04 -17.17 29.42
N ARG A 504 14.34 -18.04 28.67
CA ARG A 504 14.83 -18.63 27.41
C ARG A 504 14.45 -17.85 26.19
N GLY A 505 13.52 -16.89 26.32
CA GLY A 505 13.09 -16.10 25.17
C GLY A 505 11.86 -15.24 25.43
N LYS A 506 11.39 -14.59 24.37
CA LYS A 506 10.17 -13.76 24.38
C LYS A 506 8.99 -14.59 23.87
N PHE A 507 7.87 -14.56 24.58
CA PHE A 507 6.67 -15.27 24.17
C PHE A 507 5.75 -14.42 23.29
N PHE A 508 5.05 -15.09 22.37
CA PHE A 508 4.01 -14.53 21.49
C PHE A 508 2.59 -14.93 21.96
N ILE A 509 2.49 -15.73 23.01
CA ILE A 509 1.24 -16.24 23.59
C ILE A 509 1.06 -15.79 25.03
N ASP A 510 -0.19 -15.66 25.46
CA ASP A 510 -0.57 -15.40 26.84
C ASP A 510 -1.00 -16.70 27.56
N PRO A 511 -0.94 -16.73 28.90
CA PRO A 511 -1.57 -17.79 29.68
C PRO A 511 -3.07 -17.90 29.35
N GLY A 512 -3.55 -19.14 29.15
CA GLY A 512 -4.93 -19.42 28.81
C GLY A 512 -5.21 -19.54 27.31
N GLU A 513 -4.26 -19.17 26.43
CA GLU A 513 -4.41 -19.38 24.99
C GLU A 513 -4.25 -20.87 24.62
N GLU A 514 -5.04 -21.30 23.64
CA GLU A 514 -4.88 -22.63 23.04
C GLU A 514 -3.73 -22.62 22.03
N VAL A 515 -2.86 -23.61 22.12
CA VAL A 515 -1.72 -23.83 21.23
C VAL A 515 -1.74 -25.26 20.68
N TYR A 516 -1.03 -25.48 19.58
CA TYR A 516 -0.86 -26.84 19.03
C TYR A 516 0.61 -27.22 18.84
N GLY A 517 0.90 -28.50 18.81
CA GLY A 517 2.26 -28.98 18.57
C GLY A 517 2.80 -28.48 17.22
N GLY A 518 4.00 -27.88 17.23
CA GLY A 518 4.61 -27.27 16.05
C GLY A 518 4.31 -25.78 15.88
N GLU A 519 3.45 -25.18 16.70
CA GLU A 519 3.23 -23.74 16.73
C GLU A 519 4.46 -23.00 17.30
N VAL A 520 4.84 -21.88 16.70
CA VAL A 520 5.90 -20.99 17.19
C VAL A 520 5.33 -20.08 18.26
N VAL A 521 5.60 -20.39 19.50
CA VAL A 521 5.04 -19.70 20.68
C VAL A 521 5.95 -18.62 21.23
N GLY A 522 7.14 -18.43 20.65
CA GLY A 522 8.07 -17.40 21.07
C GLY A 522 9.39 -17.41 20.29
N GLU A 523 10.22 -16.40 20.57
CA GLU A 523 11.58 -16.25 20.06
C GLU A 523 12.59 -16.74 21.10
N HIS A 524 13.50 -17.62 20.68
CA HIS A 524 14.58 -18.12 21.53
C HIS A 524 15.73 -17.12 21.62
N VAL A 525 16.43 -17.04 22.75
CA VAL A 525 17.61 -16.17 22.88
C VAL A 525 18.84 -16.64 22.11
N HIS A 526 18.87 -17.91 21.69
CA HIS A 526 19.94 -18.50 20.88
C HIS A 526 19.48 -18.73 19.44
N ASP A 527 20.41 -19.05 18.56
CA ASP A 527 20.20 -19.25 17.10
C ASP A 527 19.43 -20.53 16.75
N ASN A 528 19.40 -21.51 17.68
CA ASN A 528 18.74 -22.80 17.48
C ASN A 528 17.28 -22.80 17.96
N ASP A 529 16.45 -23.57 17.30
CA ASP A 529 15.07 -23.80 17.70
C ASP A 529 15.00 -24.61 19.00
N LEU A 530 14.10 -24.21 19.88
CA LEU A 530 13.84 -24.87 21.18
C LEU A 530 12.40 -25.36 21.27
N VAL A 531 12.23 -26.67 21.43
CA VAL A 531 10.90 -27.23 21.68
C VAL A 531 10.58 -27.13 23.17
N VAL A 532 9.43 -26.52 23.48
CA VAL A 532 9.00 -26.19 24.84
C VAL A 532 7.62 -26.75 25.14
N ASN A 533 7.40 -27.19 26.38
CA ASN A 533 6.08 -27.58 26.84
C ASN A 533 5.43 -26.42 27.63
N VAL A 534 4.56 -25.67 26.97
CA VAL A 534 3.81 -24.55 27.56
C VAL A 534 2.48 -24.99 28.20
N THR A 535 2.06 -26.27 27.97
CA THR A 535 0.80 -26.82 28.46
C THR A 535 0.95 -27.54 29.83
N LYS A 536 2.15 -27.50 30.41
CA LYS A 536 2.43 -28.16 31.67
C LYS A 536 1.84 -27.40 32.86
N ALA A 537 0.82 -27.98 33.48
CA ALA A 537 0.24 -27.45 34.71
C ALA A 537 1.18 -27.68 35.93
N LYS A 538 1.06 -26.79 36.94
CA LYS A 538 1.74 -26.99 38.23
C LYS A 538 1.19 -28.26 38.87
N GLN A 539 2.04 -29.26 39.14
CA GLN A 539 1.62 -30.43 39.90
C GLN A 539 1.34 -30.03 41.36
N LEU A 540 0.16 -30.34 41.84
CA LEU A 540 -0.19 -30.17 43.23
C LEU A 540 0.63 -31.15 44.06
N THR A 541 1.66 -30.68 44.75
CA THR A 541 2.37 -31.47 45.77
C THR A 541 1.66 -31.30 47.11
N ASN A 542 1.36 -32.40 47.79
CA ASN A 542 0.70 -32.44 49.11
C ASN A 542 1.56 -31.91 50.27
N VAL A 543 2.56 -31.12 50.03
CA VAL A 543 3.39 -30.52 51.09
C VAL A 543 2.83 -29.12 51.40
N ARG A 544 2.19 -28.99 52.54
CA ARG A 544 1.75 -27.76 53.14
C ARG A 544 2.98 -26.86 53.48
N ALA A 545 3.37 -26.02 52.59
CA ALA A 545 4.10 -24.79 52.91
C ALA A 545 3.07 -23.65 52.85
N SER A 546 2.48 -23.36 54.01
CA SER A 546 1.69 -22.16 54.23
C SER A 546 2.65 -20.99 54.24
N GLY A 547 2.71 -20.20 53.19
CA GLY A 547 3.39 -18.93 53.29
C GLY A 547 3.88 -18.21 52.02
N SER A 548 4.07 -18.88 50.89
CA SER A 548 4.41 -18.16 49.67
C SER A 548 3.94 -18.87 48.43
N ASP A 549 2.71 -18.65 48.05
CA ASP A 549 2.34 -18.82 46.63
C ASP A 549 3.06 -17.69 45.86
N ASP A 550 4.26 -17.99 45.37
CA ASP A 550 4.91 -17.16 44.36
C ASP A 550 3.95 -17.09 43.18
N LYS A 551 3.26 -15.94 43.08
CA LYS A 551 2.42 -15.63 41.94
C LYS A 551 3.34 -15.62 40.73
N ALA A 552 3.08 -16.50 39.76
CA ALA A 552 3.80 -16.52 38.51
C ALA A 552 3.81 -15.08 37.92
N ARG A 553 5.00 -14.52 37.71
CA ARG A 553 5.20 -13.21 37.10
C ARG A 553 5.46 -13.41 35.62
N VAL A 554 4.39 -13.45 34.84
CA VAL A 554 4.50 -13.59 33.39
C VAL A 554 4.70 -12.22 32.76
N ILE A 555 5.75 -12.09 31.95
CA ILE A 555 5.99 -10.92 31.10
C ILE A 555 4.91 -10.91 30.01
N PRO A 556 4.28 -9.74 29.71
CA PRO A 556 3.31 -9.64 28.63
C PRO A 556 3.87 -10.16 27.31
N LYS A 557 3.03 -10.83 26.52
CA LYS A 557 3.44 -11.33 25.21
C LYS A 557 3.85 -10.19 24.26
N THR A 558 4.74 -10.50 23.35
CA THR A 558 5.02 -9.64 22.19
C THR A 558 3.90 -9.81 21.18
N VAL A 559 3.13 -8.75 20.94
CA VAL A 559 2.10 -8.72 19.89
C VAL A 559 2.77 -8.32 18.59
N MET A 560 2.58 -9.12 17.55
CA MET A 560 3.14 -8.86 16.23
C MET A 560 2.01 -8.58 15.23
N SER A 561 2.21 -7.57 14.39
CA SER A 561 1.37 -7.32 13.22
C SER A 561 1.56 -8.41 12.16
N LEU A 562 0.71 -8.44 11.14
CA LEU A 562 0.87 -9.39 10.03
C LEU A 562 2.23 -9.21 9.34
N GLU A 563 2.62 -7.96 9.08
CA GLU A 563 3.91 -7.63 8.46
C GLU A 563 5.07 -8.14 9.31
N GLU A 564 5.05 -7.90 10.61
CA GLU A 564 6.08 -8.39 11.54
C GLU A 564 6.14 -9.91 11.57
N CYS A 565 5.00 -10.61 11.52
CA CYS A 565 4.97 -12.07 11.40
C CYS A 565 5.61 -12.55 10.10
N LEU A 566 5.28 -11.90 8.95
CA LEU A 566 5.83 -12.24 7.64
C LEU A 566 7.33 -12.00 7.53
N GLU A 567 7.82 -10.95 8.21
CA GLU A 567 9.23 -10.62 8.30
C GLU A 567 9.99 -11.59 9.23
N TYR A 568 9.31 -12.09 10.28
CA TYR A 568 9.88 -12.94 11.30
C TYR A 568 10.08 -14.38 10.85
N ILE A 569 9.13 -14.97 10.11
CA ILE A 569 9.17 -16.40 9.74
C ILE A 569 10.35 -16.75 8.85
N ARG A 570 10.82 -18.00 8.97
CA ARG A 570 11.84 -18.61 8.12
C ARG A 570 11.21 -19.43 6.99
N GLU A 571 12.02 -19.95 6.09
CA GLU A 571 11.59 -20.79 4.95
C GLU A 571 10.86 -22.08 5.40
N ASP A 572 11.14 -22.58 6.60
CA ASP A 572 10.51 -23.75 7.20
C ASP A 572 9.29 -23.41 8.08
N GLU A 573 8.79 -22.16 8.00
CA GLU A 573 7.70 -21.64 8.81
C GLU A 573 6.60 -21.03 7.93
N TYR A 574 5.34 -21.11 8.40
CA TYR A 574 4.18 -20.43 7.84
C TYR A 574 3.55 -19.48 8.86
N VAL A 575 2.88 -18.45 8.37
CA VAL A 575 1.90 -17.69 9.14
C VAL A 575 0.52 -18.25 8.84
N GLU A 576 -0.15 -18.77 9.84
CA GLU A 576 -1.57 -19.13 9.80
C GLU A 576 -2.38 -17.87 10.06
N VAL A 577 -3.20 -17.48 9.07
CA VAL A 577 -4.03 -16.29 9.09
C VAL A 577 -5.48 -16.70 9.17
N THR A 578 -6.16 -16.27 10.23
CA THR A 578 -7.59 -16.52 10.44
C THR A 578 -8.30 -15.21 10.78
N PRO A 579 -9.63 -15.13 10.72
CA PRO A 579 -10.37 -13.92 11.07
C PRO A 579 -10.07 -13.37 12.47
N LYS A 580 -9.72 -14.24 13.43
CA LYS A 580 -9.52 -13.84 14.83
C LYS A 580 -8.07 -13.89 15.29
N SER A 581 -7.22 -14.70 14.63
CA SER A 581 -5.88 -15.02 15.12
C SER A 581 -4.85 -15.01 13.99
N MET A 582 -3.63 -14.67 14.35
CA MET A 582 -2.44 -14.90 13.53
C MET A 582 -1.48 -15.75 14.35
N ARG A 583 -1.07 -16.89 13.81
CA ARG A 583 -0.17 -17.83 14.48
C ARG A 583 0.97 -18.18 13.53
N MET A 584 2.16 -18.22 14.04
CA MET A 584 3.31 -18.74 13.30
C MET A 584 3.50 -20.21 13.62
N ARG A 585 3.87 -21.02 12.64
CA ARG A 585 4.05 -22.46 12.82
C ARG A 585 5.16 -23.02 11.95
N LYS A 586 5.70 -24.17 12.35
CA LYS A 586 6.57 -24.94 11.46
C LYS A 586 5.74 -25.61 10.35
N ILE A 587 6.32 -25.75 9.15
CA ILE A 587 5.71 -26.49 8.04
C ILE A 587 5.49 -27.94 8.45
N GLU A 588 6.55 -28.61 8.92
CA GLU A 588 6.42 -29.94 9.52
C GLU A 588 6.11 -29.80 11.03
N LEU A 589 4.92 -30.20 11.45
CA LEU A 589 4.47 -30.06 12.84
C LEU A 589 5.10 -31.10 13.76
N ASP A 590 5.43 -32.30 13.24
CA ASP A 590 5.99 -33.39 14.03
C ASP A 590 7.45 -33.10 14.42
N HIS A 591 7.68 -32.93 15.72
CA HIS A 591 9.01 -32.69 16.28
C HIS A 591 10.03 -33.78 15.92
N LEU A 592 9.62 -35.06 15.88
CA LEU A 592 10.53 -36.18 15.59
C LEU A 592 10.93 -36.18 14.11
N LYS A 593 10.02 -35.83 13.23
CA LYS A 593 10.31 -35.68 11.78
C LYS A 593 11.25 -34.52 11.52
N ARG A 594 11.00 -33.35 12.10
CA ARG A 594 11.93 -32.18 11.99
C ARG A 594 13.34 -32.57 12.47
N LYS A 595 13.45 -33.29 13.60
CA LYS A 595 14.76 -33.69 14.13
C LYS A 595 15.51 -34.69 13.23
N ARG A 596 14.79 -35.49 12.44
CA ARG A 596 15.41 -36.39 11.45
C ARG A 596 15.86 -35.62 10.21
N SER A 597 15.03 -34.77 9.67
CA SER A 597 15.35 -33.93 8.50
C SER A 597 16.57 -33.00 8.71
N ASN A 598 16.80 -32.55 9.93
CA ASN A 598 17.99 -31.71 10.25
C ASN A 598 19.28 -32.54 10.48
N LYS A 599 19.25 -33.87 10.33
CA LYS A 599 20.42 -34.73 10.45
C LYS A 599 20.95 -35.25 9.12
N ASP A 600 20.13 -35.19 8.09
CA ASP A 600 20.47 -35.48 6.69
C ASP A 600 20.89 -34.18 5.98
#